data_356f4ab840167abd7e8d54b41ec7df5a
#
_entry.id   356f4ab840167abd7e8d54b41ec7df5a
#
_cell.length_a   1.000
_cell.length_b   1.000
_cell.length_c   1.000
_cell.angle_alpha   90.00
_cell.angle_beta   90.00
_cell.angle_gamma   90.00
#
_symmetry.space_group_name_H-M   'P 1'
#
loop_
_entity.id
_entity.type
_entity.pdbx_description
1 polymer ?
#
loop_
_entity_poly.entity_id
_entity_poly.type
_entity_poly.pdbx_seq_one_letter_code
_entity_poly.pdbx_strand_id
1 'polypeptide(L)'
;MNRIFLPLAVLFTLCTACNKTNSAYKTYDGFAQGGTYHITCNLSGISDSLSANLHDSLSLFFEQINHSLSGYDSTSIVSLVNRGDNPPLDKLFTETFNASKRVWEESSGYFDITGAPLFDAWGFGFKDGERVTEAMIDSILQIVGNDKARIVERDTVIEGVRGCYNFLEFDDSRMKVNFNAIAQGYTCDYIASKFNSWGMTDYLIEVGGEIYAKGVNSKGNAWRVGIDRPEDGNFMPGESLEAVIEISGQGLVTSGNYRKFYIKDGKKYSHTINPKTGYPVNHTLLSATVVAPDATTADAYATYFMVIGLEDRKSVV
;
A
#
# COMPACT_ATOMS: atom_id res chain seq x y z
N MET A 1 72.86 7.82 55.43
CA MET A 1 72.62 7.40 54.03
C MET A 1 71.13 7.19 53.84
N ASN A 2 70.46 8.27 53.46
CA ASN A 2 68.99 8.24 53.22
C ASN A 2 68.75 7.98 51.73
N ARG A 3 68.12 6.84 51.40
CA ARG A 3 67.65 6.55 50.05
C ARG A 3 66.18 7.03 49.90
N ILE A 4 66.00 8.04 49.05
CA ILE A 4 64.68 8.53 48.66
C ILE A 4 64.16 7.62 47.55
N PHE A 5 63.05 6.94 47.85
CA PHE A 5 62.30 6.25 46.83
C PHE A 5 61.26 7.18 46.16
N LEU A 6 61.41 7.42 44.88
CA LEU A 6 60.46 8.19 44.10
C LEU A 6 59.42 7.16 43.48
N PRO A 7 58.11 7.29 43.71
CA PRO A 7 57.15 6.42 43.07
C PRO A 7 56.92 6.91 41.63
N LEU A 8 57.14 6.01 40.66
CA LEU A 8 56.81 6.21 39.25
C LEU A 8 55.28 6.08 39.07
N ALA A 9 54.59 7.23 38.93
CA ALA A 9 53.17 7.24 38.60
C ALA A 9 52.99 6.91 37.11
N VAL A 10 52.53 5.70 36.82
CA VAL A 10 52.09 5.28 35.47
C VAL A 10 50.70 5.85 35.22
N LEU A 11 50.66 6.89 34.39
CA LEU A 11 49.42 7.52 33.94
C LEU A 11 48.78 6.63 32.86
N PHE A 12 47.80 5.80 33.26
CA PHE A 12 46.96 5.06 32.31
C PHE A 12 45.96 6.06 31.66
N THR A 13 46.28 6.58 30.48
CA THR A 13 45.33 7.27 29.63
C THR A 13 44.34 6.23 29.08
N LEU A 14 43.18 6.10 29.71
CA LEU A 14 42.01 5.44 29.17
C LEU A 14 41.51 6.30 27.97
N CYS A 15 41.97 5.94 26.77
CA CYS A 15 41.29 6.37 25.54
C CYS A 15 39.94 5.71 25.50
N THR A 16 38.92 6.33 26.08
CA THR A 16 37.54 6.05 25.75
C THR A 16 37.32 6.53 24.31
N ALA A 17 37.60 5.66 23.36
CA ALA A 17 37.06 5.81 21.99
C ALA A 17 35.55 5.76 22.15
N CYS A 18 34.88 6.90 22.20
CA CYS A 18 33.47 7.04 21.91
C CYS A 18 33.32 6.62 20.48
N ASN A 19 33.10 5.32 20.22
CA ASN A 19 32.50 4.86 18.99
C ASN A 19 31.09 5.47 18.93
N LYS A 20 30.97 6.66 18.36
CA LYS A 20 29.75 7.06 17.68
C LYS A 20 29.59 6.04 16.56
N THR A 21 28.89 4.96 16.82
CA THR A 21 28.29 4.15 15.75
C THR A 21 27.34 5.12 15.05
N ASN A 22 27.82 5.78 13.99
CA ASN A 22 26.93 6.38 13.01
C ASN A 22 26.11 5.20 12.50
N SER A 23 24.91 5.03 13.04
CA SER A 23 23.98 4.03 12.54
C SER A 23 23.79 4.33 11.06
N ALA A 24 24.16 3.40 10.18
CA ALA A 24 23.95 3.54 8.76
C ALA A 24 22.44 3.53 8.40
N TYR A 25 21.60 3.20 9.37
CA TYR A 25 20.15 3.26 9.23
C TYR A 25 19.65 4.68 9.34
N LYS A 26 18.86 5.09 8.35
CA LYS A 26 18.13 6.36 8.34
C LYS A 26 16.64 6.10 8.18
N THR A 27 15.83 6.97 8.78
CA THR A 27 14.36 6.98 8.62
C THR A 27 13.95 8.23 7.85
N TYR A 28 13.00 8.05 6.96
CA TYR A 28 12.37 9.06 6.14
C TYR A 28 10.87 9.01 6.40
N ASP A 29 10.31 10.13 6.86
CA ASP A 29 8.91 10.25 7.23
C ASP A 29 8.26 11.34 6.39
N GLY A 30 6.97 11.19 6.10
CA GLY A 30 6.22 12.20 5.37
C GLY A 30 4.77 11.82 5.17
N PHE A 31 4.13 12.49 4.20
CA PHE A 31 2.74 12.28 3.86
C PHE A 31 2.61 11.96 2.36
N ALA A 32 1.96 10.86 2.04
CA ALA A 32 1.68 10.43 0.67
C ALA A 32 0.39 9.61 0.61
N GLN A 33 -0.29 9.61 -0.54
CA GLN A 33 -1.47 8.77 -0.82
C GLN A 33 -2.58 8.87 0.24
N GLY A 34 -2.75 10.06 0.83
CA GLY A 34 -3.78 10.30 1.84
C GLY A 34 -3.44 9.80 3.25
N GLY A 35 -2.21 9.32 3.49
CA GLY A 35 -1.70 8.84 4.77
C GLY A 35 -0.25 9.27 5.02
N THR A 36 0.32 8.81 6.13
CA THR A 36 1.74 8.95 6.44
C THR A 36 2.55 7.84 5.77
N TYR A 37 3.84 8.07 5.59
CA TYR A 37 4.79 7.01 5.30
C TYR A 37 5.95 7.04 6.28
N HIS A 38 6.49 5.86 6.56
CA HIS A 38 7.66 5.60 7.38
C HIS A 38 8.62 4.66 6.64
N ILE A 39 9.79 5.14 6.24
CA ILE A 39 10.75 4.32 5.49
C ILE A 39 12.08 4.32 6.24
N THR A 40 12.47 3.16 6.78
CA THR A 40 13.76 2.97 7.43
C THR A 40 14.63 2.06 6.59
N CYS A 41 15.85 2.50 6.24
CA CYS A 41 16.77 1.72 5.42
C CYS A 41 18.22 1.84 5.87
N ASN A 42 18.99 0.78 5.62
CA ASN A 42 20.42 0.72 5.84
C ASN A 42 21.15 1.29 4.62
N LEU A 43 21.87 2.38 4.81
CA LEU A 43 22.64 3.06 3.76
C LEU A 43 24.10 2.59 3.67
N SER A 44 24.50 1.52 4.40
CA SER A 44 25.83 0.94 4.26
C SER A 44 26.08 0.44 2.82
N GLY A 45 27.17 0.88 2.23
CA GLY A 45 27.54 0.47 0.86
C GLY A 45 26.81 1.22 -0.26
N ILE A 46 25.94 2.16 0.08
CA ILE A 46 25.26 3.03 -0.88
C ILE A 46 26.13 4.26 -1.14
N SER A 47 26.18 4.73 -2.40
CA SER A 47 26.96 5.91 -2.76
C SER A 47 26.48 7.17 -2.02
N ASP A 48 27.41 8.07 -1.68
CA ASP A 48 27.10 9.33 -1.00
C ASP A 48 26.07 10.16 -1.77
N SER A 49 26.15 10.19 -3.09
CA SER A 49 25.20 10.90 -3.96
C SER A 49 23.79 10.34 -3.81
N LEU A 50 23.63 9.01 -3.84
CA LEU A 50 22.31 8.38 -3.68
C LEU A 50 21.77 8.59 -2.26
N SER A 51 22.64 8.43 -1.25
CA SER A 51 22.25 8.66 0.16
C SER A 51 21.79 10.10 0.41
N ALA A 52 22.43 11.09 -0.23
CA ALA A 52 22.07 12.51 -0.11
C ALA A 52 20.74 12.84 -0.77
N ASN A 53 20.42 12.19 -1.90
CA ASN A 53 19.22 12.46 -2.72
C ASN A 53 18.07 11.47 -2.49
N LEU A 54 18.17 10.59 -1.49
CA LEU A 54 17.17 9.53 -1.30
C LEU A 54 15.78 10.10 -0.98
N HIS A 55 15.70 11.16 -0.18
CA HIS A 55 14.43 11.83 0.11
C HIS A 55 13.75 12.37 -1.15
N ASP A 56 14.51 13.04 -2.03
CA ASP A 56 13.99 13.56 -3.30
C ASP A 56 13.56 12.42 -4.22
N SER A 57 14.29 11.31 -4.23
CA SER A 57 13.92 10.11 -4.98
C SER A 57 12.61 9.51 -4.48
N LEU A 58 12.40 9.44 -3.16
CA LEU A 58 11.13 8.97 -2.58
C LEU A 58 9.96 9.88 -2.98
N SER A 59 10.16 11.21 -2.91
CA SER A 59 9.14 12.18 -3.35
C SER A 59 8.77 11.96 -4.81
N LEU A 60 9.75 11.77 -5.69
CA LEU A 60 9.51 11.48 -7.11
C LEU A 60 8.76 10.15 -7.31
N PHE A 61 9.04 9.11 -6.53
CA PHE A 61 8.32 7.85 -6.61
C PHE A 61 6.85 8.00 -6.24
N PHE A 62 6.55 8.73 -5.17
CA PHE A 62 5.17 9.04 -4.79
C PHE A 62 4.45 9.87 -5.85
N GLU A 63 5.11 10.85 -6.47
CA GLU A 63 4.56 11.62 -7.59
C GLU A 63 4.23 10.73 -8.79
N GLN A 64 5.14 9.84 -9.19
CA GLN A 64 4.91 8.89 -10.27
C GLN A 64 3.71 7.98 -10.02
N ILE A 65 3.61 7.43 -8.80
CA ILE A 65 2.47 6.59 -8.41
C ILE A 65 1.16 7.39 -8.41
N ASN A 66 1.16 8.61 -7.86
CA ASN A 66 -0.01 9.47 -7.86
C ASN A 66 -0.47 9.80 -9.28
N HIS A 67 0.47 10.17 -10.16
CA HIS A 67 0.16 10.43 -11.56
C HIS A 67 -0.45 9.23 -12.28
N SER A 68 -0.05 8.02 -11.92
CA SER A 68 -0.58 6.79 -12.52
C SER A 68 -1.91 6.37 -11.90
N LEU A 69 -2.00 6.25 -10.57
CA LEU A 69 -3.01 5.46 -9.86
C LEU A 69 -3.97 6.28 -8.99
N SER A 70 -3.72 7.57 -8.74
CA SER A 70 -4.52 8.35 -7.81
C SER A 70 -5.83 8.83 -8.43
N GLY A 71 -6.97 8.32 -7.96
CA GLY A 71 -8.28 8.85 -8.32
C GLY A 71 -8.58 10.26 -7.76
N TYR A 72 -7.73 10.78 -6.86
CA TYR A 72 -7.83 12.15 -6.30
C TYR A 72 -7.12 13.19 -7.16
N ASP A 73 -6.25 12.78 -8.07
CA ASP A 73 -5.61 13.64 -9.06
C ASP A 73 -6.39 13.56 -10.38
N SER A 74 -7.05 14.66 -10.76
CA SER A 74 -7.85 14.72 -11.98
C SER A 74 -7.03 14.56 -13.27
N THR A 75 -5.71 14.70 -13.19
CA THR A 75 -4.76 14.57 -14.32
C THR A 75 -4.10 13.18 -14.37
N SER A 76 -4.34 12.34 -13.38
CA SER A 76 -3.77 10.98 -13.33
C SER A 76 -4.32 10.09 -14.44
N ILE A 77 -3.55 9.06 -14.80
CA ILE A 77 -3.95 8.08 -15.83
C ILE A 77 -5.29 7.43 -15.45
N VAL A 78 -5.46 7.00 -14.18
CA VAL A 78 -6.73 6.38 -13.75
C VAL A 78 -7.90 7.34 -13.86
N SER A 79 -7.71 8.63 -13.56
CA SER A 79 -8.77 9.64 -13.69
C SER A 79 -9.12 9.93 -15.15
N LEU A 80 -8.13 9.95 -16.05
CA LEU A 80 -8.33 10.08 -17.50
C LEU A 80 -9.09 8.88 -18.05
N VAL A 81 -8.68 7.66 -17.70
CA VAL A 81 -9.38 6.42 -18.06
C VAL A 81 -10.84 6.46 -17.60
N ASN A 82 -11.09 6.83 -16.36
CA ASN A 82 -12.44 6.89 -15.78
C ASN A 82 -13.33 7.97 -16.39
N ARG A 83 -12.76 9.00 -17.06
CA ARG A 83 -13.49 9.99 -17.85
C ARG A 83 -13.74 9.56 -19.29
N GLY A 84 -13.08 8.50 -19.75
CA GLY A 84 -13.16 8.05 -21.14
C GLY A 84 -12.16 8.75 -22.09
N ASP A 85 -11.15 9.44 -21.56
CA ASP A 85 -10.12 10.13 -22.37
C ASP A 85 -9.14 9.15 -23.04
N ASN A 86 -9.15 7.88 -22.63
CA ASN A 86 -8.36 6.78 -23.18
C ASN A 86 -6.86 7.10 -23.34
N PRO A 87 -6.15 7.49 -22.25
CA PRO A 87 -4.73 7.79 -22.30
C PRO A 87 -3.89 6.52 -22.51
N PRO A 88 -2.65 6.64 -23.01
CA PRO A 88 -1.70 5.54 -22.95
C PRO A 88 -1.43 5.20 -21.48
N LEU A 89 -1.38 3.89 -21.19
CA LEU A 89 -1.08 3.40 -19.86
C LEU A 89 0.43 3.34 -19.65
N ASP A 90 0.88 3.76 -18.47
CA ASP A 90 2.24 3.54 -18.05
C ASP A 90 2.47 2.13 -17.47
N LYS A 91 3.71 1.86 -17.10
CA LYS A 91 4.09 0.59 -16.50
C LYS A 91 3.41 0.37 -15.14
N LEU A 92 3.28 1.43 -14.31
CA LEU A 92 2.71 1.34 -12.96
C LEU A 92 1.23 0.95 -13.03
N PHE A 93 0.49 1.59 -13.92
CA PHE A 93 -0.92 1.23 -14.16
C PHE A 93 -1.06 -0.22 -14.63
N THR A 94 -0.26 -0.59 -15.64
CA THR A 94 -0.31 -1.93 -16.24
C THR A 94 -0.01 -3.02 -15.22
N GLU A 95 1.03 -2.85 -14.40
CA GLU A 95 1.42 -3.82 -13.36
C GLU A 95 0.35 -3.93 -12.28
N THR A 96 -0.18 -2.79 -11.80
CA THR A 96 -1.23 -2.78 -10.77
C THR A 96 -2.55 -3.38 -11.28
N PHE A 97 -2.92 -3.08 -12.53
CA PHE A 97 -4.09 -3.69 -13.15
C PHE A 97 -3.95 -5.21 -13.27
N ASN A 98 -2.80 -5.71 -13.72
CA ASN A 98 -2.56 -7.14 -13.86
C ASN A 98 -2.53 -7.85 -12.50
N ALA A 99 -1.93 -7.24 -11.47
CA ALA A 99 -1.97 -7.76 -10.10
C ALA A 99 -3.43 -7.83 -9.58
N SER A 100 -4.21 -6.78 -9.82
CA SER A 100 -5.63 -6.72 -9.46
C SER A 100 -6.45 -7.80 -10.15
N LYS A 101 -6.19 -8.05 -11.43
CA LYS A 101 -6.88 -9.07 -12.22
C LYS A 101 -6.59 -10.48 -11.70
N ARG A 102 -5.33 -10.77 -11.36
CA ARG A 102 -4.95 -12.03 -10.73
C ARG A 102 -5.74 -12.26 -9.43
N VAL A 103 -5.77 -11.28 -8.52
CA VAL A 103 -6.51 -11.42 -7.26
C VAL A 103 -8.02 -11.49 -7.50
N TRP A 104 -8.55 -10.80 -8.50
CA TRP A 104 -9.94 -10.94 -8.92
C TRP A 104 -10.28 -12.38 -9.31
N GLU A 105 -9.44 -13.03 -10.12
CA GLU A 105 -9.58 -14.43 -10.53
C GLU A 105 -9.50 -15.37 -9.31
N GLU A 106 -8.45 -15.24 -8.48
CA GLU A 106 -8.20 -16.05 -7.29
C GLU A 106 -9.30 -15.91 -6.24
N SER A 107 -9.85 -14.70 -6.06
CA SER A 107 -10.95 -14.40 -5.14
C SER A 107 -12.34 -14.71 -5.74
N SER A 108 -12.40 -15.26 -6.94
CA SER A 108 -13.65 -15.47 -7.68
C SER A 108 -14.49 -14.18 -7.77
N GLY A 109 -13.85 -13.01 -7.94
CA GLY A 109 -14.49 -11.71 -8.09
C GLY A 109 -14.96 -11.02 -6.81
N TYR A 110 -14.56 -11.49 -5.62
CA TYR A 110 -14.81 -10.77 -4.36
C TYR A 110 -13.85 -9.59 -4.14
N PHE A 111 -12.68 -9.62 -4.73
CA PHE A 111 -11.83 -8.45 -4.90
C PHE A 111 -12.00 -7.92 -6.32
N ASP A 112 -12.46 -6.67 -6.50
CA ASP A 112 -12.74 -6.14 -7.82
C ASP A 112 -12.52 -4.62 -7.89
N ILE A 113 -11.51 -4.20 -8.66
CA ILE A 113 -11.18 -2.78 -8.87
C ILE A 113 -12.23 -2.05 -9.72
N THR A 114 -13.08 -2.79 -10.45
CA THR A 114 -14.18 -2.19 -11.24
C THR A 114 -15.40 -1.83 -10.39
N GLY A 115 -15.34 -2.11 -9.08
CA GLY A 115 -16.36 -1.69 -8.11
C GLY A 115 -16.46 -0.18 -7.87
N ALA A 116 -15.64 0.65 -8.50
CA ALA A 116 -15.62 2.11 -8.32
C ALA A 116 -17.01 2.77 -8.34
N PRO A 117 -17.94 2.44 -9.26
CA PRO A 117 -19.30 3.01 -9.27
C PRO A 117 -20.13 2.66 -8.03
N LEU A 118 -19.88 1.51 -7.39
CA LEU A 118 -20.52 1.13 -6.12
C LEU A 118 -20.05 2.02 -4.98
N PHE A 119 -18.74 2.30 -4.90
CA PHE A 119 -18.19 3.22 -3.90
C PHE A 119 -18.77 4.63 -4.04
N ASP A 120 -18.91 5.14 -5.28
CA ASP A 120 -19.55 6.42 -5.57
C ASP A 120 -21.02 6.43 -5.12
N ALA A 121 -21.79 5.39 -5.41
CA ALA A 121 -23.19 5.28 -5.04
C ALA A 121 -23.41 5.29 -3.52
N TRP A 122 -22.54 4.60 -2.77
CA TRP A 122 -22.60 4.54 -1.30
C TRP A 122 -21.96 5.75 -0.60
N GLY A 123 -21.37 6.70 -1.33
CA GLY A 123 -20.71 7.89 -0.76
C GLY A 123 -19.34 7.63 -0.15
N PHE A 124 -18.70 6.52 -0.50
CA PHE A 124 -17.30 6.22 -0.15
C PHE A 124 -16.31 6.54 -1.27
N GLY A 125 -16.81 6.91 -2.45
CA GLY A 125 -16.04 7.35 -3.61
C GLY A 125 -15.85 8.86 -3.64
N PHE A 126 -15.85 9.43 -4.86
CA PHE A 126 -15.62 10.86 -5.11
C PHE A 126 -16.92 11.69 -5.18
N LYS A 127 -18.07 11.08 -4.96
CA LYS A 127 -19.38 11.73 -4.95
C LYS A 127 -20.05 11.59 -3.60
N ASP A 128 -20.82 12.59 -3.23
CA ASP A 128 -21.71 12.49 -2.07
C ASP A 128 -22.76 11.39 -2.34
N GLY A 129 -22.93 10.49 -1.37
CA GLY A 129 -23.87 9.39 -1.51
C GLY A 129 -25.31 9.86 -1.67
N GLU A 130 -25.95 9.43 -2.74
CA GLU A 130 -27.38 9.62 -2.95
C GLU A 130 -28.19 8.56 -2.18
N ARG A 131 -29.53 8.66 -2.25
CA ARG A 131 -30.37 7.58 -1.72
C ARG A 131 -30.23 6.35 -2.60
N VAL A 132 -29.42 5.39 -2.17
CA VAL A 132 -29.20 4.12 -2.89
C VAL A 132 -30.53 3.36 -2.99
N THR A 133 -30.88 2.91 -4.19
CA THR A 133 -32.02 2.03 -4.46
C THR A 133 -31.54 0.71 -5.03
N GLU A 134 -32.34 -0.35 -4.88
CA GLU A 134 -32.06 -1.67 -5.44
C GLU A 134 -31.85 -1.60 -6.96
N ALA A 135 -32.71 -0.87 -7.67
CA ALA A 135 -32.59 -0.69 -9.13
C ALA A 135 -31.26 0.00 -9.54
N MET A 136 -30.75 0.94 -8.74
CA MET A 136 -29.42 1.53 -8.97
C MET A 136 -28.33 0.50 -8.81
N ILE A 137 -28.37 -0.31 -7.75
CA ILE A 137 -27.38 -1.37 -7.51
C ILE A 137 -27.42 -2.39 -8.63
N ASP A 138 -28.60 -2.87 -9.03
CA ASP A 138 -28.75 -3.81 -10.15
C ASP A 138 -28.17 -3.26 -11.45
N SER A 139 -28.39 -1.98 -11.74
CA SER A 139 -27.80 -1.32 -12.91
C SER A 139 -26.27 -1.25 -12.84
N ILE A 140 -25.69 -0.95 -11.65
CA ILE A 140 -24.25 -0.88 -11.45
C ILE A 140 -23.62 -2.29 -11.54
N LEU A 141 -24.25 -3.32 -10.99
CA LEU A 141 -23.73 -4.68 -11.04
C LEU A 141 -23.58 -5.21 -12.46
N GLN A 142 -24.33 -4.69 -13.44
CA GLN A 142 -24.16 -5.04 -14.84
C GLN A 142 -22.81 -4.61 -15.40
N ILE A 143 -22.19 -3.57 -14.84
CA ILE A 143 -20.92 -2.98 -15.28
C ILE A 143 -19.76 -3.25 -14.33
N VAL A 144 -19.95 -4.00 -13.26
CA VAL A 144 -18.89 -4.48 -12.39
C VAL A 144 -18.43 -5.85 -12.86
N GLY A 145 -17.12 -6.06 -12.84
CA GLY A 145 -16.45 -7.30 -13.27
C GLY A 145 -15.15 -7.03 -14.01
N ASN A 146 -14.02 -7.45 -13.44
CA ASN A 146 -12.70 -7.22 -14.04
C ASN A 146 -12.46 -8.06 -15.33
N ASP A 147 -13.34 -9.03 -15.63
CA ASP A 147 -13.42 -9.74 -16.91
C ASP A 147 -13.88 -8.84 -18.06
N LYS A 148 -14.60 -7.74 -17.76
CA LYS A 148 -15.13 -6.76 -18.72
C LYS A 148 -14.13 -5.62 -19.01
N ALA A 149 -12.94 -5.66 -18.40
CA ALA A 149 -11.86 -4.70 -18.61
C ALA A 149 -10.60 -5.44 -19.12
N ARG A 150 -9.94 -4.87 -20.12
CA ARG A 150 -8.73 -5.49 -20.69
C ARG A 150 -7.72 -4.44 -21.17
N ILE A 151 -6.45 -4.74 -20.99
CA ILE A 151 -5.36 -3.97 -21.59
C ILE A 151 -5.19 -4.45 -23.03
N VAL A 152 -5.14 -3.51 -23.98
CA VAL A 152 -4.88 -3.75 -25.40
C VAL A 152 -3.70 -2.94 -25.86
N GLU A 153 -2.89 -3.55 -26.71
CA GLU A 153 -1.77 -2.88 -27.38
C GLU A 153 -2.24 -2.26 -28.70
N ARG A 154 -1.79 -1.05 -29.01
CA ARG A 154 -2.05 -0.36 -30.27
C ARG A 154 -0.80 0.33 -30.80
N ASP A 155 -0.52 0.11 -32.08
CA ASP A 155 0.46 0.91 -32.81
C ASP A 155 -0.14 2.29 -33.12
N THR A 156 0.44 3.33 -32.54
CA THR A 156 -0.06 4.69 -32.71
C THR A 156 1.07 5.72 -32.56
N VAL A 157 0.74 7.01 -32.75
CA VAL A 157 1.65 8.13 -32.53
C VAL A 157 1.14 8.95 -31.34
N ILE A 158 1.94 9.06 -30.29
CA ILE A 158 1.67 9.87 -29.10
C ILE A 158 2.75 10.93 -28.98
N GLU A 159 2.37 12.21 -28.88
CA GLU A 159 3.27 13.35 -28.81
C GLU A 159 4.36 13.33 -29.91
N GLY A 160 4.01 12.86 -31.12
CA GLY A 160 4.91 12.75 -32.26
C GLY A 160 5.81 11.51 -32.26
N VAL A 161 5.75 10.67 -31.24
CA VAL A 161 6.52 9.43 -31.16
C VAL A 161 5.65 8.24 -31.58
N ARG A 162 6.08 7.55 -32.64
CA ARG A 162 5.42 6.30 -33.06
C ARG A 162 5.90 5.15 -32.19
N GLY A 163 4.95 4.38 -31.67
CA GLY A 163 5.24 3.24 -30.79
C GLY A 163 4.03 2.36 -30.56
N CYS A 164 4.25 1.24 -29.88
CA CYS A 164 3.23 0.35 -29.39
C CYS A 164 2.91 0.76 -27.94
N TYR A 165 1.66 1.13 -27.67
CA TYR A 165 1.21 1.64 -26.39
C TYR A 165 0.04 0.81 -25.86
N ASN A 166 -0.02 0.65 -24.55
CA ASN A 166 -1.11 -0.01 -23.85
C ASN A 166 -2.26 0.97 -23.59
N PHE A 167 -3.49 0.48 -23.74
CA PHE A 167 -4.72 1.20 -23.42
C PHE A 167 -5.66 0.30 -22.63
N LEU A 168 -6.52 0.87 -21.78
CA LEU A 168 -7.58 0.12 -21.11
C LEU A 168 -8.86 0.20 -21.95
N GLU A 169 -9.42 -0.93 -22.29
CA GLU A 169 -10.74 -1.05 -22.90
C GLU A 169 -11.74 -1.61 -21.89
N PHE A 170 -12.94 -1.03 -21.90
CA PHE A 170 -14.09 -1.48 -21.16
C PHE A 170 -15.17 -2.01 -22.11
N ASP A 171 -15.90 -3.03 -21.69
CA ASP A 171 -17.07 -3.52 -22.45
C ASP A 171 -18.28 -2.55 -22.37
N ASP A 172 -18.32 -1.68 -21.35
CA ASP A 172 -19.33 -0.64 -21.16
C ASP A 172 -18.69 0.68 -20.76
N SER A 173 -19.05 1.78 -21.41
CA SER A 173 -18.49 3.11 -21.18
C SER A 173 -18.78 3.70 -19.79
N ARG A 174 -19.69 3.12 -19.01
CA ARG A 174 -19.98 3.48 -17.63
C ARG A 174 -19.02 2.87 -16.62
N MET A 175 -18.23 1.88 -17.04
CA MET A 175 -17.24 1.23 -16.17
C MET A 175 -16.18 2.21 -15.70
N LYS A 176 -15.68 1.96 -14.48
CA LYS A 176 -14.59 2.70 -13.87
C LYS A 176 -13.75 1.77 -13.05
N VAL A 177 -12.49 2.13 -12.83
CA VAL A 177 -11.57 1.40 -11.96
C VAL A 177 -11.12 2.28 -10.79
N ASN A 178 -10.79 1.62 -9.66
CA ASN A 178 -10.24 2.24 -8.47
C ASN A 178 -9.20 1.30 -7.84
N PHE A 179 -8.00 1.83 -7.63
CA PHE A 179 -6.88 1.06 -7.08
C PHE A 179 -6.67 1.23 -5.57
N ASN A 180 -7.58 1.90 -4.84
CA ASN A 180 -7.39 2.20 -3.41
C ASN A 180 -7.19 0.96 -2.51
N ALA A 181 -7.57 -0.23 -2.98
CA ALA A 181 -7.45 -1.50 -2.26
C ALA A 181 -6.18 -2.30 -2.60
N ILE A 182 -5.22 -1.69 -3.31
CA ILE A 182 -3.98 -2.35 -3.76
C ILE A 182 -2.83 -1.36 -4.00
N ALA A 183 -3.12 -0.07 -4.17
CA ALA A 183 -2.12 0.90 -4.59
C ALA A 183 -1.05 1.18 -3.52
N GLN A 184 -1.40 1.15 -2.23
CA GLN A 184 -0.45 1.39 -1.15
C GLN A 184 0.51 0.20 -0.99
N GLY A 185 -0.01 -1.03 -1.05
CA GLY A 185 0.82 -2.23 -1.10
C GLY A 185 1.75 -2.23 -2.32
N TYR A 186 1.23 -1.90 -3.51
CA TYR A 186 2.04 -1.76 -4.72
C TYR A 186 3.12 -0.69 -4.59
N THR A 187 2.84 0.41 -3.92
CA THR A 187 3.82 1.47 -3.64
C THR A 187 4.99 0.96 -2.80
N CYS A 188 4.72 0.17 -1.75
CA CYS A 188 5.76 -0.45 -0.94
C CYS A 188 6.67 -1.34 -1.79
N ASP A 189 6.10 -2.18 -2.66
CA ASP A 189 6.86 -3.08 -3.54
C ASP A 189 7.62 -2.31 -4.62
N TYR A 190 7.04 -1.24 -5.17
CA TYR A 190 7.71 -0.37 -6.13
C TYR A 190 8.95 0.27 -5.53
N ILE A 191 8.86 0.86 -4.33
CA ILE A 191 9.99 1.43 -3.61
C ILE A 191 11.02 0.34 -3.29
N ALA A 192 10.58 -0.84 -2.82
CA ALA A 192 11.44 -1.98 -2.56
C ALA A 192 12.21 -2.42 -3.80
N SER A 193 11.58 -2.41 -4.98
CA SER A 193 12.23 -2.73 -6.25
C SER A 193 13.37 -1.75 -6.59
N LYS A 194 13.19 -0.45 -6.30
CA LYS A 194 14.22 0.57 -6.47
C LYS A 194 15.37 0.36 -5.48
N PHE A 195 15.06 0.11 -4.21
CA PHE A 195 16.05 -0.18 -3.18
C PHE A 195 16.89 -1.40 -3.54
N ASN A 196 16.24 -2.48 -4.01
CA ASN A 196 16.93 -3.66 -4.51
C ASN A 196 17.87 -3.34 -5.69
N SER A 197 17.43 -2.52 -6.65
CA SER A 197 18.23 -2.11 -7.80
C SER A 197 19.46 -1.27 -7.41
N TRP A 198 19.42 -0.60 -6.28
CA TRP A 198 20.53 0.17 -5.70
C TRP A 198 21.41 -0.67 -4.76
N GLY A 199 21.11 -1.96 -4.58
CA GLY A 199 21.89 -2.87 -3.75
C GLY A 199 21.56 -2.77 -2.24
N MET A 200 20.49 -2.11 -1.86
CA MET A 200 20.03 -2.09 -0.46
C MET A 200 19.47 -3.47 -0.07
N THR A 201 19.88 -3.96 1.10
CA THR A 201 19.50 -5.29 1.60
C THR A 201 18.58 -5.25 2.82
N ASP A 202 18.63 -4.15 3.57
CA ASP A 202 17.97 -4.04 4.88
C ASP A 202 17.11 -2.78 4.92
N TYR A 203 15.79 -2.96 4.90
CA TYR A 203 14.84 -1.85 4.94
C TYR A 203 13.46 -2.30 5.40
N LEU A 204 12.71 -1.35 5.95
CA LEU A 204 11.27 -1.42 6.18
C LEU A 204 10.65 -0.21 5.48
N ILE A 205 9.65 -0.47 4.65
CA ILE A 205 8.85 0.53 3.94
C ILE A 205 7.43 0.40 4.46
N GLU A 206 6.88 1.49 4.99
CA GLU A 206 5.49 1.60 5.40
C GLU A 206 4.86 2.79 4.68
N VAL A 207 3.70 2.56 4.07
CA VAL A 207 2.91 3.59 3.38
C VAL A 207 1.44 3.40 3.72
N GLY A 208 0.89 4.31 4.52
CA GLY A 208 -0.53 4.29 4.90
C GLY A 208 -0.95 3.15 5.83
N GLY A 209 0.01 2.38 6.34
CA GLY A 209 -0.21 1.19 7.16
C GLY A 209 0.19 -0.12 6.46
N GLU A 210 0.35 -0.09 5.14
CA GLU A 210 0.86 -1.20 4.32
C GLU A 210 2.37 -1.27 4.43
N ILE A 211 2.92 -2.46 4.68
CA ILE A 211 4.33 -2.66 5.00
C ILE A 211 4.96 -3.69 4.07
N TYR A 212 6.17 -3.38 3.59
CA TYR A 212 7.13 -4.37 3.09
C TYR A 212 8.46 -4.23 3.83
N ALA A 213 9.01 -5.35 4.30
CA ALA A 213 10.31 -5.34 4.98
C ALA A 213 11.24 -6.41 4.41
N LYS A 214 12.55 -6.09 4.37
CA LYS A 214 13.60 -7.01 3.92
C LYS A 214 14.82 -6.88 4.82
N GLY A 215 15.57 -8.00 4.97
CA GLY A 215 16.79 -8.07 5.76
C GLY A 215 16.54 -7.88 7.24
N VAL A 216 17.41 -7.11 7.91
CA VAL A 216 17.42 -6.94 9.37
C VAL A 216 17.32 -5.46 9.77
N ASN A 217 16.90 -5.22 11.01
CA ASN A 217 16.90 -3.89 11.61
C ASN A 217 18.31 -3.50 12.13
N SER A 218 18.46 -2.30 12.66
CA SER A 218 19.74 -1.77 13.16
C SER A 218 20.36 -2.57 14.33
N LYS A 219 19.62 -3.53 14.91
CA LYS A 219 20.08 -4.45 15.96
C LYS A 219 20.47 -5.83 15.41
N GLY A 220 20.35 -6.06 14.08
CA GLY A 220 20.62 -7.34 13.44
C GLY A 220 19.52 -8.38 13.58
N ASN A 221 18.30 -7.97 13.97
CA ASN A 221 17.13 -8.85 14.11
C ASN A 221 16.15 -8.62 12.95
N ALA A 222 15.24 -9.56 12.72
CA ALA A 222 14.10 -9.36 11.83
C ALA A 222 13.30 -8.10 12.20
N TRP A 223 12.60 -7.52 11.24
CA TRP A 223 11.76 -6.36 11.47
C TRP A 223 10.52 -6.76 12.26
N ARG A 224 10.19 -5.97 13.29
CA ARG A 224 9.04 -6.21 14.16
C ARG A 224 7.94 -5.21 13.86
N VAL A 225 6.79 -5.71 13.49
CA VAL A 225 5.60 -4.92 13.14
C VAL A 225 4.50 -5.19 14.16
N GLY A 226 3.96 -4.12 14.75
CA GLY A 226 2.79 -4.16 15.63
C GLY A 226 1.51 -4.23 14.81
N ILE A 227 0.59 -5.10 15.23
CA ILE A 227 -0.79 -5.12 14.72
C ILE A 227 -1.67 -4.46 15.76
N ASP A 228 -2.33 -3.36 15.37
CA ASP A 228 -3.22 -2.64 16.26
C ASP A 228 -4.47 -3.47 16.58
N ARG A 229 -4.91 -3.38 17.85
CA ARG A 229 -6.18 -3.98 18.28
C ARG A 229 -7.34 -3.23 17.64
N PRO A 230 -8.26 -3.92 16.93
CA PRO A 230 -9.38 -3.29 16.23
C PRO A 230 -10.51 -2.90 17.20
N GLU A 231 -10.24 -1.94 18.08
CA GLU A 231 -11.18 -1.42 19.07
C GLU A 231 -11.65 -0.01 18.72
N ASP A 232 -12.91 0.30 19.07
CA ASP A 232 -13.43 1.67 18.98
C ASP A 232 -12.58 2.59 19.90
N GLY A 233 -12.03 3.67 19.34
CA GLY A 233 -11.17 4.60 20.08
C GLY A 233 -9.67 4.35 19.95
N ASN A 234 -9.22 3.23 19.41
CA ASN A 234 -7.80 3.00 19.09
C ASN A 234 -7.44 3.68 17.74
N PHE A 235 -7.29 5.02 17.79
CA PHE A 235 -6.99 5.83 16.60
C PHE A 235 -5.49 6.10 16.40
N MET A 236 -4.68 5.89 17.43
CA MET A 236 -3.24 6.13 17.38
C MET A 236 -2.50 4.84 17.09
N PRO A 237 -1.79 4.73 15.95
CA PRO A 237 -1.01 3.54 15.62
C PRO A 237 -0.02 3.18 16.75
N GLY A 238 -0.03 1.90 17.14
CA GLY A 238 0.88 1.37 18.16
C GLY A 238 0.47 1.61 19.63
N GLU A 239 -0.64 2.30 19.91
CA GLU A 239 -1.10 2.57 21.28
C GLU A 239 -1.65 1.31 21.96
N SER A 240 -2.42 0.51 21.25
CA SER A 240 -2.96 -0.77 21.73
C SER A 240 -2.72 -1.85 20.70
N LEU A 241 -1.80 -2.78 21.01
CA LEU A 241 -1.42 -3.85 20.09
C LEU A 241 -2.15 -5.15 20.42
N GLU A 242 -2.62 -5.84 19.40
CA GLU A 242 -3.11 -7.21 19.47
C GLU A 242 -1.97 -8.23 19.36
N ALA A 243 -1.01 -7.96 18.48
CA ALA A 243 0.12 -8.83 18.22
C ALA A 243 1.36 -8.04 17.74
N VAL A 244 2.53 -8.69 17.81
CA VAL A 244 3.75 -8.25 17.14
C VAL A 244 4.25 -9.40 16.29
N ILE A 245 4.46 -9.13 15.00
CA ILE A 245 4.95 -10.11 14.02
C ILE A 245 6.35 -9.73 13.55
N GLU A 246 7.22 -10.72 13.40
CA GLU A 246 8.53 -10.56 12.79
C GLU A 246 8.45 -10.91 11.30
N ILE A 247 8.92 -10.01 10.44
CA ILE A 247 8.93 -10.18 8.99
C ILE A 247 10.28 -9.84 8.38
N SER A 248 10.62 -10.54 7.28
CA SER A 248 11.77 -10.24 6.43
C SER A 248 11.57 -10.88 5.06
N GLY A 249 11.65 -10.09 3.98
CA GLY A 249 11.32 -10.53 2.63
C GLY A 249 9.83 -10.74 2.41
N GLN A 250 8.98 -9.99 3.14
CA GLN A 250 7.52 -10.16 3.14
C GLN A 250 6.81 -8.82 3.25
N GLY A 251 5.61 -8.78 2.67
CA GLY A 251 4.61 -7.75 2.91
C GLY A 251 3.71 -8.11 4.10
N LEU A 252 3.26 -7.10 4.85
CA LEU A 252 2.25 -7.23 5.91
C LEU A 252 1.27 -6.08 5.77
N VAL A 253 -0.02 -6.39 5.64
CA VAL A 253 -1.09 -5.41 5.49
C VAL A 253 -2.25 -5.76 6.40
N THR A 254 -2.87 -4.73 6.97
CA THR A 254 -4.08 -4.87 7.79
C THR A 254 -5.19 -3.99 7.25
N SER A 255 -6.24 -4.61 6.69
CA SER A 255 -7.50 -3.93 6.36
C SER A 255 -8.48 -3.99 7.53
N GLY A 256 -9.28 -2.93 7.74
CA GLY A 256 -10.22 -2.90 8.86
C GLY A 256 -11.41 -1.96 8.66
N ASN A 257 -12.55 -2.33 9.25
CA ASN A 257 -13.83 -1.60 9.17
C ASN A 257 -14.10 -0.72 10.40
N TYR A 258 -13.14 -0.59 11.33
CA TYR A 258 -13.34 0.14 12.60
C TYR A 258 -12.98 1.62 12.50
N ARG A 259 -12.18 2.04 11.50
CA ARG A 259 -11.74 3.45 11.33
C ARG A 259 -12.60 4.26 10.36
N LYS A 260 -13.08 3.66 9.25
CA LYS A 260 -13.85 4.35 8.20
C LYS A 260 -15.25 3.74 8.09
N PHE A 261 -16.24 4.41 8.67
CA PHE A 261 -17.66 4.04 8.58
C PHE A 261 -18.52 5.28 8.77
N TYR A 262 -19.78 5.22 8.37
CA TYR A 262 -20.80 6.18 8.79
C TYR A 262 -21.99 5.47 9.41
N ILE A 263 -22.74 6.20 10.25
CA ILE A 263 -23.98 5.72 10.87
C ILE A 263 -25.14 6.46 10.23
N LYS A 264 -26.10 5.72 9.65
CA LYS A 264 -27.34 6.24 9.10
C LYS A 264 -28.50 5.41 9.61
N ASP A 265 -29.53 6.08 10.16
CA ASP A 265 -30.71 5.44 10.73
C ASP A 265 -30.38 4.34 11.79
N GLY A 266 -29.34 4.59 12.61
CA GLY A 266 -28.86 3.66 13.64
C GLY A 266 -28.11 2.43 13.12
N LYS A 267 -27.89 2.32 11.80
CA LYS A 267 -27.13 1.25 11.16
C LYS A 267 -25.75 1.74 10.76
N LYS A 268 -24.71 0.95 11.12
CA LYS A 268 -23.31 1.17 10.73
C LYS A 268 -23.10 0.68 9.28
N TYR A 269 -22.56 1.53 8.43
CA TYR A 269 -22.16 1.20 7.06
C TYR A 269 -20.64 1.31 6.98
N SER A 270 -19.97 0.19 6.67
CA SER A 270 -18.53 0.17 6.45
C SER A 270 -18.21 0.59 5.01
N HIS A 271 -16.99 1.09 4.80
CA HIS A 271 -16.50 1.42 3.46
C HIS A 271 -16.17 0.17 2.60
N THR A 272 -16.18 -1.03 3.18
CA THR A 272 -15.99 -2.28 2.46
C THR A 272 -17.31 -2.69 1.79
N ILE A 273 -17.31 -2.73 0.48
CA ILE A 273 -18.47 -3.10 -0.34
C ILE A 273 -18.22 -4.44 -0.99
N ASN A 274 -19.19 -5.34 -0.94
CA ASN A 274 -19.14 -6.61 -1.65
C ASN A 274 -19.48 -6.38 -3.13
N PRO A 275 -18.55 -6.55 -4.08
CA PRO A 275 -18.77 -6.26 -5.50
C PRO A 275 -19.77 -7.19 -6.16
N LYS A 276 -20.06 -8.36 -5.57
CA LYS A 276 -21.08 -9.30 -6.08
C LYS A 276 -22.51 -8.95 -5.70
N THR A 277 -22.66 -8.37 -4.52
CA THR A 277 -24.00 -7.98 -4.04
C THR A 277 -24.27 -6.49 -4.27
N GLY A 278 -23.22 -5.68 -4.40
CA GLY A 278 -23.29 -4.23 -4.50
C GLY A 278 -23.57 -3.51 -3.18
N TYR A 279 -23.57 -4.22 -2.04
CA TYR A 279 -23.88 -3.66 -0.72
C TYR A 279 -22.67 -3.65 0.21
N PRO A 280 -22.58 -2.67 1.13
CA PRO A 280 -21.62 -2.71 2.23
C PRO A 280 -21.74 -4.01 3.02
N VAL A 281 -20.60 -4.59 3.40
CA VAL A 281 -20.57 -5.81 4.19
C VAL A 281 -21.15 -5.59 5.59
N ASN A 282 -21.83 -6.62 6.12
CA ASN A 282 -22.50 -6.56 7.41
C ASN A 282 -22.17 -7.85 8.22
N HIS A 283 -20.91 -8.04 8.54
CA HIS A 283 -20.40 -9.14 9.37
C HIS A 283 -19.58 -8.61 10.54
N THR A 284 -19.20 -9.47 11.46
CA THR A 284 -18.53 -9.11 12.72
C THR A 284 -17.01 -9.01 12.61
N LEU A 285 -16.42 -9.29 11.45
CA LEU A 285 -14.97 -9.14 11.23
C LEU A 285 -14.59 -7.66 11.26
N LEU A 286 -13.75 -7.27 12.21
CA LEU A 286 -13.30 -5.89 12.39
C LEU A 286 -12.04 -5.57 11.60
N SER A 287 -11.12 -6.54 11.47
CA SER A 287 -9.88 -6.41 10.68
C SER A 287 -9.40 -7.74 10.16
N ALA A 288 -8.59 -7.71 9.10
CA ALA A 288 -7.88 -8.84 8.54
C ALA A 288 -6.42 -8.44 8.28
N THR A 289 -5.48 -9.16 8.89
CA THR A 289 -4.04 -8.99 8.66
C THR A 289 -3.53 -10.11 7.79
N VAL A 290 -2.83 -9.75 6.73
CA VAL A 290 -2.26 -10.70 5.76
C VAL A 290 -0.75 -10.51 5.70
N VAL A 291 0.00 -11.62 5.74
CA VAL A 291 1.42 -11.68 5.43
C VAL A 291 1.58 -12.45 4.12
N ALA A 292 2.26 -11.84 3.15
CA ALA A 292 2.46 -12.41 1.82
C ALA A 292 3.89 -12.15 1.32
N PRO A 293 4.33 -12.79 0.21
CA PRO A 293 5.65 -12.52 -0.36
C PRO A 293 5.87 -11.08 -0.81
N ASP A 294 4.81 -10.34 -1.12
CA ASP A 294 4.81 -8.94 -1.51
C ASP A 294 3.65 -8.18 -0.85
N ALA A 295 3.80 -6.86 -0.71
CA ALA A 295 2.80 -6.02 -0.07
C ALA A 295 1.56 -5.80 -0.96
N THR A 296 1.72 -5.82 -2.28
CA THR A 296 0.62 -5.75 -3.26
C THR A 296 -0.39 -6.87 -3.06
N THR A 297 0.13 -8.11 -2.95
CA THR A 297 -0.70 -9.30 -2.67
C THR A 297 -1.33 -9.20 -1.28
N ALA A 298 -0.55 -8.82 -0.26
CA ALA A 298 -1.07 -8.70 1.11
C ALA A 298 -2.23 -7.69 1.19
N ASP A 299 -2.13 -6.52 0.52
CA ASP A 299 -3.13 -5.45 0.50
C ASP A 299 -4.44 -5.92 -0.15
N ALA A 300 -4.34 -6.49 -1.35
CA ALA A 300 -5.50 -7.00 -2.06
C ALA A 300 -6.20 -8.14 -1.30
N TYR A 301 -5.45 -9.08 -0.72
CA TYR A 301 -6.03 -10.17 0.06
C TYR A 301 -6.61 -9.72 1.41
N ALA A 302 -6.01 -8.73 2.08
CA ALA A 302 -6.59 -8.16 3.29
C ALA A 302 -7.97 -7.54 3.00
N THR A 303 -8.10 -6.81 1.89
CA THR A 303 -9.40 -6.30 1.41
C THR A 303 -10.36 -7.45 1.03
N TYR A 304 -9.90 -8.45 0.31
CA TYR A 304 -10.71 -9.63 -0.03
C TYR A 304 -11.28 -10.31 1.21
N PHE A 305 -10.46 -10.56 2.24
CA PHE A 305 -10.94 -11.16 3.50
C PHE A 305 -11.91 -10.28 4.26
N MET A 306 -11.77 -8.96 4.17
CA MET A 306 -12.77 -8.03 4.71
C MET A 306 -14.09 -8.07 3.94
N VAL A 307 -14.10 -8.44 2.67
CA VAL A 307 -15.33 -8.59 1.87
C VAL A 307 -16.07 -9.88 2.23
N ILE A 308 -15.38 -11.02 2.33
CA ILE A 308 -16.04 -12.32 2.56
C ILE A 308 -16.34 -12.62 4.04
N GLY A 309 -15.65 -11.95 4.97
CA GLY A 309 -15.84 -12.18 6.41
C GLY A 309 -15.19 -13.47 6.93
N LEU A 310 -15.54 -13.84 8.16
CA LEU A 310 -14.88 -14.94 8.90
C LEU A 310 -15.29 -16.34 8.44
N GLU A 311 -16.57 -16.52 8.08
CA GLU A 311 -17.13 -17.86 7.80
C GLU A 311 -16.62 -18.39 6.46
N ASP A 312 -16.56 -17.55 5.44
CA ASP A 312 -16.13 -17.96 4.09
C ASP A 312 -14.62 -18.12 3.95
N ARG A 313 -13.80 -17.46 4.80
CA ARG A 313 -12.32 -17.57 4.72
C ARG A 313 -11.79 -18.99 4.99
N LYS A 314 -12.54 -19.86 5.68
CA LYS A 314 -12.16 -21.24 5.96
C LYS A 314 -12.00 -22.10 4.69
N SER A 315 -12.53 -21.60 3.57
CA SER A 315 -12.41 -22.27 2.26
C SER A 315 -11.17 -21.85 1.46
N VAL A 316 -10.36 -20.91 1.97
CA VAL A 316 -9.24 -20.27 1.23
C VAL A 316 -7.86 -20.62 1.82
N VAL A 317 -7.79 -21.30 2.97
CA VAL A 317 -6.53 -21.70 3.63
C VAL A 317 -6.03 -23.03 3.11
#